data_15898b50fb4b816b33395fe412c2f804
#
_entry.id   15898b50fb4b816b33395fe412c2f804
#
_cell.length_a   1.000
_cell.length_b   1.000
_cell.length_c   1.000
_cell.angle_alpha   90.00
_cell.angle_beta   90.00
_cell.angle_gamma   90.00
#
_symmetry.space_group_name_H-M   'P 1'
#
loop_
_entity.id
_entity.type
_entity.pdbx_description
1 polymer ?
#
loop_
_entity_poly.entity_id
_entity_poly.type
_entity_poly.pdbx_seq_one_letter_code
_entity_poly.pdbx_strand_id
1 'polypeptide(L)'
;MSIRYHLKALLADANMTQKQLAEATGIRPPTISAICLGTIKQFPVGALDKICEVLHCQPGDILEYIPDDPNKPQVDAETDALRAALLNQIRGL
;
A
#
# COMPACT_ATOMS: atom_id res chain seq x y z
N MET A 1 -12.48 -1.83 4.77
CA MET A 1 -11.03 -2.13 4.76
C MET A 1 -10.46 -1.74 3.42
N SER A 2 -9.50 -0.87 3.40
CA SER A 2 -8.89 -0.44 2.16
C SER A 2 -7.43 -0.08 2.35
N ILE A 3 -6.68 -0.21 1.26
CA ILE A 3 -5.29 0.21 1.20
C ILE A 3 -5.24 1.46 0.33
N ARG A 4 -4.65 2.51 0.84
CA ARG A 4 -4.39 3.72 0.07
C ARG A 4 -2.94 3.79 -0.34
N TYR A 5 -2.72 4.37 -1.51
CA TYR A 5 -1.38 4.56 -2.03
C TYR A 5 -1.07 6.05 -2.04
N HIS A 6 0.07 6.41 -1.43
CA HIS A 6 0.49 7.80 -1.32
C HIS A 6 1.64 8.14 -2.27
N LEU A 7 1.85 7.33 -3.28
CA LEU A 7 2.94 7.53 -4.22
C LEU A 7 2.85 8.88 -4.93
N LYS A 8 1.64 9.28 -5.32
CA LYS A 8 1.44 10.56 -5.99
C LYS A 8 1.90 11.74 -5.12
N ALA A 9 1.58 11.69 -3.84
CA ALA A 9 1.99 12.73 -2.89
C ALA A 9 3.52 12.74 -2.71
N LEU A 10 4.13 11.56 -2.63
CA LEU A 10 5.57 11.45 -2.50
C LEU A 10 6.29 11.99 -3.73
N LEU A 11 5.76 11.74 -4.91
CA LEU A 11 6.30 12.29 -6.14
C LEU A 11 6.21 13.81 -6.17
N ALA A 12 5.09 14.37 -5.72
CA ALA A 12 4.92 15.80 -5.64
C ALA A 12 5.93 16.43 -4.68
N ASP A 13 6.15 15.81 -3.52
CA ASP A 13 7.13 16.27 -2.55
C ASP A 13 8.54 16.21 -3.09
N ALA A 14 8.84 15.23 -3.93
CA ALA A 14 10.17 15.05 -4.51
C ALA A 14 10.36 15.84 -5.81
N ASN A 15 9.33 16.57 -6.25
CA ASN A 15 9.34 17.26 -7.55
C ASN A 15 9.65 16.31 -8.71
N MET A 16 9.10 15.10 -8.64
CA MET A 16 9.37 14.05 -9.61
C MET A 16 8.09 13.68 -10.34
N THR A 17 8.18 13.49 -11.65
CA THR A 17 7.04 13.01 -12.44
C THR A 17 6.99 11.49 -12.44
N GLN A 18 5.83 10.94 -12.79
CA GLN A 18 5.68 9.50 -12.93
C GLN A 18 6.66 8.94 -13.98
N LYS A 19 6.89 9.69 -15.05
CA LYS A 19 7.83 9.29 -16.08
C LYS A 19 9.26 9.22 -15.54
N GLN A 20 9.66 10.22 -14.76
CA GLN A 20 10.98 10.25 -14.15
C GLN A 20 11.16 9.08 -13.18
N LEU A 21 10.15 8.76 -12.41
CA LEU A 21 10.20 7.61 -11.51
C LEU A 21 10.31 6.31 -12.30
N ALA A 22 9.57 6.19 -13.40
CA ALA A 22 9.64 5.01 -14.26
C ALA A 22 11.05 4.82 -14.80
N GLU A 23 11.68 5.88 -15.26
CA GLU A 23 13.05 5.83 -15.76
C GLU A 23 14.05 5.48 -14.67
N ALA A 24 13.87 6.05 -13.48
CA ALA A 24 14.79 5.82 -12.36
C ALA A 24 14.69 4.41 -11.78
N THR A 25 13.50 3.82 -11.80
CA THR A 25 13.26 2.52 -11.20
C THR A 25 13.25 1.37 -12.20
N GLY A 26 13.11 1.66 -13.48
CA GLY A 26 12.93 0.64 -14.49
C GLY A 26 11.53 0.03 -14.52
N ILE A 27 10.61 0.60 -13.76
CA ILE A 27 9.22 0.14 -13.72
C ILE A 27 8.48 0.74 -14.91
N ARG A 28 7.57 -0.04 -15.50
CA ARG A 28 6.78 0.43 -16.63
C ARG A 28 5.88 1.59 -16.22
N PRO A 29 5.77 2.65 -17.04
CA PRO A 29 4.88 3.77 -16.72
C PRO A 29 3.43 3.39 -16.41
N PRO A 30 2.79 2.44 -17.12
CA PRO A 30 1.44 2.01 -16.74
C PRO A 30 1.34 1.45 -15.34
N THR A 31 2.37 0.75 -14.87
CA THR A 31 2.40 0.21 -13.51
C THR A 31 2.45 1.33 -12.49
N ILE A 32 3.29 2.33 -12.71
CA ILE A 32 3.40 3.48 -11.81
C ILE A 32 2.08 4.26 -11.79
N SER A 33 1.46 4.45 -12.95
CA SER A 33 0.16 5.10 -13.03
C SER A 33 -0.90 4.34 -12.24
N ALA A 34 -0.92 3.01 -12.34
CA ALA A 34 -1.86 2.18 -11.60
C ALA A 34 -1.65 2.30 -10.09
N ILE A 35 -0.40 2.41 -9.64
CA ILE A 35 -0.09 2.60 -8.23
C ILE A 35 -0.60 3.97 -7.77
N CYS A 36 -0.35 5.02 -8.54
CA CYS A 36 -0.79 6.38 -8.21
C CYS A 36 -2.32 6.48 -8.16
N LEU A 37 -3.01 5.76 -9.04
CA LEU A 37 -4.47 5.76 -9.10
C LEU A 37 -5.10 4.80 -8.08
N GLY A 38 -4.31 3.92 -7.49
CA GLY A 38 -4.81 2.92 -6.56
C GLY A 38 -5.57 1.77 -7.23
N THR A 39 -5.37 1.58 -8.53
CA THR A 39 -6.06 0.53 -9.28
C THR A 39 -5.24 -0.75 -9.42
N ILE A 40 -4.00 -0.74 -8.95
CA ILE A 40 -3.12 -1.91 -9.04
C ILE A 40 -3.66 -3.04 -8.16
N LYS A 41 -3.72 -4.23 -8.69
CA LYS A 41 -4.22 -5.40 -7.96
C LYS A 41 -3.10 -6.16 -7.25
N GLN A 42 -1.93 -6.16 -7.83
CA GLN A 42 -0.75 -6.81 -7.27
C GLN A 42 0.39 -5.82 -7.27
N PHE A 43 0.98 -5.60 -6.11
CA PHE A 43 2.12 -4.71 -5.98
C PHE A 43 3.40 -5.55 -5.92
N PRO A 44 4.20 -5.58 -6.98
CA PRO A 44 5.44 -6.37 -6.96
C PRO A 44 6.40 -5.86 -5.90
N VAL A 45 6.95 -6.77 -5.11
CA VAL A 45 7.89 -6.41 -4.03
C VAL A 45 9.13 -5.73 -4.60
N GLY A 46 9.60 -6.22 -5.76
CA GLY A 46 10.75 -5.61 -6.42
C GLY A 46 10.51 -4.16 -6.84
N ALA A 47 9.28 -3.86 -7.30
CA ALA A 47 8.91 -2.49 -7.64
C ALA A 47 8.86 -1.62 -6.39
N LEU A 48 8.29 -2.13 -5.31
CA LEU A 48 8.23 -1.41 -4.03
C LEU A 48 9.63 -1.09 -3.53
N ASP A 49 10.54 -2.06 -3.59
CA ASP A 49 11.91 -1.88 -3.17
C ASP A 49 12.60 -0.76 -3.97
N LYS A 50 12.44 -0.77 -5.29
CA LYS A 50 13.04 0.25 -6.15
C LYS A 50 12.48 1.64 -5.89
N ILE A 51 11.18 1.75 -5.67
CA ILE A 51 10.55 3.03 -5.36
C ILE A 51 11.08 3.56 -4.03
N CYS A 52 11.17 2.72 -3.01
CA CYS A 52 11.70 3.12 -1.71
C CYS A 52 13.15 3.59 -1.83
N GLU A 53 13.94 2.91 -2.64
CA GLU A 53 15.35 3.28 -2.86
C GLU A 53 15.46 4.65 -3.53
N VAL A 54 14.70 4.89 -4.58
CA VAL A 54 14.76 6.14 -5.36
C VAL A 54 14.22 7.31 -4.56
N LEU A 55 13.10 7.12 -3.86
CA LEU A 55 12.46 8.20 -3.10
C LEU A 55 12.97 8.32 -1.67
N HIS A 56 13.85 7.42 -1.24
CA HIS A 56 14.38 7.39 0.13
C HIS A 56 13.26 7.35 1.16
N CYS A 57 12.29 6.47 0.94
CA CYS A 57 11.14 6.34 1.82
C CYS A 57 10.96 4.89 2.26
N GLN A 58 10.05 4.68 3.20
CA GLN A 58 9.70 3.35 3.67
C GLN A 58 8.41 2.88 2.99
N PRO A 59 8.18 1.56 2.89
CA PRO A 59 6.92 1.05 2.34
C PRO A 59 5.69 1.64 3.03
N GLY A 60 5.77 1.91 4.33
CA GLY A 60 4.68 2.54 5.07
C GLY A 60 4.37 3.97 4.65
N ASP A 61 5.31 4.64 3.97
CA ASP A 61 5.06 5.97 3.42
C ASP A 61 4.27 5.89 2.11
N ILE A 62 4.35 4.75 1.42
CA ILE A 62 3.67 4.55 0.13
C ILE A 62 2.29 3.94 0.35
N LEU A 63 2.18 2.99 1.28
CA LEU A 63 0.97 2.22 1.52
C LEU A 63 0.39 2.58 2.88
N GLU A 64 -0.91 2.80 2.92
CA GLU A 64 -1.61 3.07 4.16
C GLU A 64 -2.83 2.16 4.27
N TYR A 65 -2.97 1.52 5.40
CA TYR A 65 -4.16 0.73 5.72
C TYR A 65 -5.18 1.62 6.39
N ILE A 66 -6.39 1.63 5.82
CA ILE A 66 -7.50 2.38 6.40
C ILE A 66 -8.54 1.38 6.84
N PRO A 67 -8.79 1.26 8.15
CA PRO A 67 -9.82 0.34 8.63
C PRO A 67 -11.20 0.82 8.19
N ASP A 68 -12.14 -0.11 8.16
CA ASP A 68 -13.52 0.24 7.85
C ASP A 68 -14.04 1.23 8.89
N ASP A 69 -14.94 2.10 8.42
CA ASP A 69 -15.61 3.06 9.28
C ASP A 69 -16.29 2.29 10.44
N PRO A 70 -15.99 2.62 11.70
CA PRO A 70 -16.60 1.93 12.82
C PRO A 70 -18.12 2.10 12.89
N ASN A 71 -18.65 3.09 12.18
CA ASN A 71 -20.10 3.32 12.11
C ASN A 71 -20.77 2.52 11.01
N LYS A 72 -20.01 1.86 10.13
CA LYS A 72 -20.58 0.99 9.12
C LYS A 72 -20.76 -0.41 9.68
N PRO A 73 -21.87 -1.08 9.34
CA PRO A 73 -22.04 -2.48 9.74
C PRO A 73 -20.85 -3.28 9.19
N GLN A 74 -20.18 -3.98 10.06
CA GLN A 74 -19.07 -4.83 9.66
C GLN A 74 -19.60 -5.99 8.86
N VAL A 75 -18.98 -6.23 7.73
CA VAL A 75 -19.45 -7.24 6.81
C VAL A 75 -19.09 -8.63 7.29
N ASP A 76 -18.05 -8.76 8.11
CA ASP A 76 -17.53 -10.06 8.49
C ASP A 76 -17.33 -10.21 9.99
N ALA A 77 -18.44 -10.50 10.69
CA ALA A 77 -18.34 -10.95 12.06
C ALA A 77 -17.51 -12.24 12.17
N GLU A 78 -17.56 -13.09 11.15
CA GLU A 78 -16.77 -14.31 11.11
C GLU A 78 -15.27 -14.03 11.03
N THR A 79 -14.85 -13.05 10.22
CA THR A 79 -13.45 -12.68 10.10
C THR A 79 -12.92 -12.13 11.41
N ASP A 80 -13.70 -11.30 12.09
CA ASP A 80 -13.32 -10.77 13.39
C ASP A 80 -13.21 -11.86 14.43
N ALA A 81 -14.11 -12.83 14.41
CA ALA A 81 -14.07 -13.97 15.33
C ALA A 81 -12.83 -14.83 15.07
N LEU A 82 -12.50 -15.07 13.82
CA LEU A 82 -11.30 -15.81 13.46
C LEU A 82 -10.04 -15.10 13.89
N ARG A 83 -10.00 -13.78 13.71
CA ARG A 83 -8.85 -12.98 14.13
C ARG A 83 -8.69 -13.03 15.64
N ALA A 84 -9.77 -12.89 16.39
CA ALA A 84 -9.73 -12.97 17.83
C ALA A 84 -9.27 -14.35 18.31
N ALA A 85 -9.74 -15.42 17.66
CA ALA A 85 -9.33 -16.78 17.97
C ALA A 85 -7.84 -16.99 17.73
N LEU A 86 -7.32 -16.47 16.62
CA LEU A 86 -5.90 -16.56 16.30
C LEU A 86 -5.06 -15.80 17.34
N LEU A 87 -5.50 -14.61 17.71
CA LEU A 87 -4.79 -13.82 18.73
C LEU A 87 -4.78 -14.53 20.08
N ASN A 88 -5.90 -15.16 20.46
CA ASN A 88 -5.97 -15.92 21.69
C ASN A 88 -5.04 -17.12 21.67
N GLN A 89 -4.92 -17.80 20.54
CA GLN A 89 -3.98 -18.93 20.40
C GLN A 89 -2.55 -18.46 20.58
N ILE A 90 -2.19 -17.32 20.01
CA ILE A 90 -0.84 -16.77 20.13
C ILE A 90 -0.56 -16.40 21.57
N ARG A 91 -1.54 -15.83 22.28
CA ARG A 91 -1.38 -15.47 23.68
C ARG A 91 -1.31 -16.69 24.60
N GLY A 92 -1.92 -17.78 24.20
CA GLY A 92 -1.89 -19.03 24.96
C GLY A 92 -0.58 -19.78 24.88
N LEU A 93 0.31 -19.32 24.02
CA LEU A 93 1.64 -19.85 23.93
C LEU A 93 2.57 -19.13 24.89
#